data_3f71b0dde52ce51fc09e8baa20643690
#
_entry.id   3f71b0dde52ce51fc09e8baa20643690
#
_cell.length_a   1.000
_cell.length_b   1.000
_cell.length_c   1.000
_cell.angle_alpha   90.00
_cell.angle_beta   90.00
_cell.angle_gamma   90.00
#
_symmetry.space_group_name_H-M   'P 1'
#
loop_
_entity.id
_entity.type
_entity.pdbx_description
1 polymer ?
#
loop_
_entity_poly.entity_id
_entity_poly.type
_entity_poly.pdbx_seq_one_letter_code
_entity_poly.pdbx_strand_id
1 'polypeptide(L)'
;MEHKYQIFKIKEKKFIVKMDLNPLTNEFEYHMYLRHLITPQQAIAAYFSKTYETFNPERNRYELYSKSLNITVYYTYLKEKDILLITAFYQGGQYE
;
A
#
# COMPACT_ATOMS: atom_id res chain seq x y z
N MET A 1 -10.33 -18.67 1.73
CA MET A 1 -10.14 -17.53 0.80
C MET A 1 -8.70 -17.48 0.34
N GLU A 2 -8.51 -17.29 -0.94
CA GLU A 2 -7.17 -17.33 -1.51
C GLU A 2 -6.58 -15.94 -1.64
N HIS A 3 -5.28 -15.85 -1.36
CA HIS A 3 -4.52 -14.62 -1.49
C HIS A 3 -3.30 -14.88 -2.32
N LYS A 4 -2.89 -13.89 -3.06
CA LYS A 4 -1.61 -13.91 -3.76
C LYS A 4 -0.86 -12.65 -3.42
N TYR A 5 0.46 -12.69 -3.60
CA TYR A 5 1.32 -11.55 -3.36
C TYR A 5 2.15 -11.30 -4.59
N GLN A 6 2.33 -10.04 -4.91
CA GLN A 6 3.21 -9.66 -6.01
C GLN A 6 4.33 -8.80 -5.46
N ILE A 7 5.53 -9.00 -6.00
CA ILE A 7 6.72 -8.31 -5.54
C ILE A 7 7.17 -7.32 -6.59
N PHE A 8 7.40 -6.08 -6.16
CA PHE A 8 7.95 -5.02 -7.00
C PHE A 8 9.32 -4.64 -6.46
N LYS A 9 10.33 -4.66 -7.32
CA LYS A 9 11.68 -4.27 -6.93
C LYS A 9 11.97 -2.90 -7.54
N ILE A 10 12.06 -1.89 -6.70
CA ILE A 10 12.27 -0.52 -7.14
C ILE A 10 13.30 0.13 -6.24
N LYS A 11 14.36 0.69 -6.84
CA LYS A 11 15.43 1.37 -6.11
C LYS A 11 15.99 0.51 -4.99
N GLU A 12 16.24 -0.75 -5.32
CA GLU A 12 16.84 -1.73 -4.41
C GLU A 12 15.98 -2.09 -3.22
N LYS A 13 14.68 -1.77 -3.29
CA LYS A 13 13.73 -2.15 -2.26
C LYS A 13 12.71 -3.10 -2.85
N LYS A 14 12.23 -4.03 -2.00
CA LYS A 14 11.16 -4.94 -2.40
C LYS A 14 9.87 -4.49 -1.76
N PHE A 15 8.87 -4.28 -2.60
CA PHE A 15 7.52 -3.95 -2.14
C PHE A 15 6.63 -5.14 -2.42
N ILE A 16 5.98 -5.63 -1.38
CA ILE A 16 5.11 -6.79 -1.47
C ILE A 16 3.68 -6.32 -1.36
N VAL A 17 2.87 -6.68 -2.35
CA VAL A 17 1.50 -6.20 -2.45
C VAL A 17 0.55 -7.38 -2.45
N LYS A 18 -0.47 -7.31 -1.61
CA LYS A 18 -1.47 -8.35 -1.51
C LYS A 18 -2.48 -8.25 -2.65
N MET A 19 -2.85 -9.39 -3.20
CA MET A 19 -3.88 -9.47 -4.23
C MET A 19 -5.01 -10.34 -3.72
N ASP A 20 -6.23 -9.86 -3.90
CA ASP A 20 -7.44 -10.59 -3.52
C ASP A 20 -8.19 -11.02 -4.75
N LEU A 21 -8.91 -12.13 -4.63
CA LEU A 21 -9.75 -12.61 -5.72
C LEU A 21 -10.99 -11.71 -5.83
N ASN A 22 -11.19 -11.15 -7.02
CA ASN A 22 -12.38 -10.36 -7.28
C ASN A 22 -13.51 -11.32 -7.71
N PRO A 23 -14.55 -11.48 -6.89
CA PRO A 23 -15.60 -12.46 -7.21
C PRO A 23 -16.40 -12.11 -8.46
N LEU A 24 -16.39 -10.84 -8.85
CA LEU A 24 -17.15 -10.42 -10.04
C LEU A 24 -16.46 -10.81 -11.33
N THR A 25 -15.13 -10.81 -11.34
CA THR A 25 -14.36 -11.12 -12.54
C THR A 25 -13.66 -12.47 -12.45
N ASN A 26 -13.58 -13.05 -11.25
CA ASN A 26 -12.85 -14.27 -10.96
C ASN A 26 -11.36 -14.14 -11.26
N GLU A 27 -10.82 -12.92 -11.10
CA GLU A 27 -9.41 -12.64 -11.30
C GLU A 27 -8.83 -12.01 -10.05
N PHE A 28 -7.52 -12.17 -9.87
CA PHE A 28 -6.83 -11.55 -8.75
C PHE A 28 -6.52 -10.10 -9.08
N GLU A 29 -6.82 -9.22 -8.14
CA GLU A 29 -6.54 -7.79 -8.28
C GLU A 29 -5.95 -7.27 -6.99
N TYR A 30 -5.27 -6.14 -7.06
CA TYR A 30 -4.61 -5.57 -5.90
C TYR A 30 -5.63 -5.15 -4.86
N HIS A 31 -5.40 -5.55 -3.62
CA HIS A 31 -6.30 -5.24 -2.52
C HIS A 31 -6.55 -3.73 -2.41
N MET A 32 -5.49 -2.94 -2.47
CA MET A 32 -5.63 -1.49 -2.34
C MET A 32 -6.39 -0.87 -3.51
N TYR A 33 -6.27 -1.46 -4.69
CA TYR A 33 -7.02 -0.93 -5.85
C TYR A 33 -8.51 -1.26 -5.72
N LEU A 34 -8.82 -2.48 -5.28
CA LEU A 34 -10.22 -2.86 -5.10
C LEU A 34 -10.91 -2.01 -4.06
N ARG A 35 -10.20 -1.64 -2.99
CA ARG A 35 -10.79 -0.91 -1.88
C ARG A 35 -10.73 0.59 -2.06
N HIS A 36 -9.65 1.11 -2.66
CA HIS A 36 -9.40 2.55 -2.66
C HIS A 36 -8.98 3.10 -4.01
N LEU A 37 -8.96 2.27 -5.05
CA LEU A 37 -8.61 2.68 -6.40
C LEU A 37 -7.20 3.24 -6.52
N ILE A 38 -6.29 2.76 -5.68
CA ILE A 38 -4.89 3.15 -5.74
C ILE A 38 -4.07 1.97 -6.22
N THR A 39 -3.27 2.21 -7.25
CA THR A 39 -2.41 1.16 -7.80
C THR A 39 -1.16 0.99 -6.94
N PRO A 40 -0.51 -0.18 -7.00
CA PRO A 40 0.76 -0.35 -6.31
C PRO A 40 1.79 0.69 -6.71
N GLN A 41 1.82 1.08 -7.99
CA GLN A 41 2.76 2.10 -8.46
C GLN A 41 2.53 3.44 -7.76
N GLN A 42 1.26 3.80 -7.57
CA GLN A 42 0.94 5.03 -6.85
C GLN A 42 1.35 4.96 -5.38
N ALA A 43 1.12 3.82 -4.75
CA ALA A 43 1.52 3.65 -3.35
C ALA A 43 3.03 3.69 -3.19
N ILE A 44 3.76 3.08 -4.11
CA ILE A 44 5.22 3.10 -4.08
C ILE A 44 5.74 4.51 -4.34
N ALA A 45 5.10 5.23 -5.27
CA ALA A 45 5.48 6.63 -5.51
C ALA A 45 5.26 7.46 -4.25
N ALA A 46 4.18 7.22 -3.52
CA ALA A 46 3.92 7.92 -2.26
C ALA A 46 4.99 7.60 -1.22
N TYR A 47 5.44 6.35 -1.18
CA TYR A 47 6.52 5.97 -0.27
C TYR A 47 7.79 6.79 -0.52
N PHE A 48 8.15 6.96 -1.80
CA PHE A 48 9.36 7.70 -2.13
C PHE A 48 9.19 9.21 -2.07
N SER A 49 7.96 9.70 -2.03
CA SER A 49 7.67 11.13 -1.95
C SER A 49 7.00 11.51 -0.63
N LYS A 50 7.18 10.70 0.40
CA LYS A 50 6.50 10.93 1.66
C LYS A 50 6.89 12.27 2.28
N THR A 51 5.90 12.93 2.85
CA THR A 51 6.08 14.19 3.55
C THR A 51 6.41 13.93 5.01
N TYR A 52 5.72 12.96 5.62
CA TYR A 52 6.04 12.54 6.98
C TYR A 52 5.59 11.09 7.16
N GLU A 53 6.05 10.51 8.26
CA GLU A 53 5.82 9.10 8.54
C GLU A 53 5.85 8.89 10.04
N THR A 54 4.92 8.09 10.54
CA THR A 54 4.86 7.75 11.95
C THR A 54 4.69 6.24 12.09
N PHE A 55 5.05 5.73 13.27
CA PHE A 55 4.85 4.33 13.59
C PHE A 55 3.67 4.20 14.56
N ASN A 56 2.75 3.32 14.22
CA ASN A 56 1.58 3.03 15.04
C ASN A 56 1.84 1.75 15.83
N PRO A 57 2.16 1.82 17.13
CA PRO A 57 2.50 0.61 17.88
C PRO A 57 1.31 -0.29 18.14
N GLU A 58 0.11 0.26 18.21
CA GLU A 58 -1.08 -0.55 18.43
C GLU A 58 -1.37 -1.46 17.26
N ARG A 59 -1.11 -0.98 16.04
CA ARG A 59 -1.35 -1.75 14.83
C ARG A 59 -0.08 -2.36 14.27
N ASN A 60 1.07 -2.05 14.89
CA ASN A 60 2.37 -2.56 14.46
C ASN A 60 2.62 -2.28 12.99
N ARG A 61 2.45 -1.04 12.59
CA ARG A 61 2.64 -0.64 11.21
C ARG A 61 3.11 0.79 11.13
N TYR A 62 3.71 1.12 10.00
CA TYR A 62 4.09 2.49 9.67
C TYR A 62 2.98 3.13 8.86
N GLU A 63 2.79 4.42 9.06
CA GLU A 63 1.79 5.21 8.37
C GLU A 63 2.47 6.43 7.79
N LEU A 64 2.49 6.53 6.48
CA LEU A 64 3.14 7.67 5.81
C LEU A 64 2.11 8.45 5.00
N TYR A 65 2.42 9.71 4.77
CA TYR A 65 1.59 10.58 3.95
C TYR A 65 2.44 11.31 2.93
N SER A 66 1.99 11.31 1.69
CA SER A 66 2.61 12.07 0.61
C SER A 66 1.69 13.23 0.26
N LYS A 67 2.12 14.44 0.60
CA LYS A 67 1.32 15.62 0.32
C LYS A 67 1.18 15.85 -1.17
N SER A 68 2.22 15.61 -1.93
CA SER A 68 2.19 15.86 -3.37
C SER A 68 1.20 14.95 -4.09
N LEU A 69 0.98 13.73 -3.58
CA LEU A 69 0.05 12.79 -4.18
C LEU A 69 -1.26 12.68 -3.43
N ASN A 70 -1.32 13.25 -2.23
CA ASN A 70 -2.49 13.17 -1.36
C ASN A 70 -2.84 11.72 -1.02
N ILE A 71 -1.81 10.90 -0.80
CA ILE A 71 -1.98 9.48 -0.54
C ILE A 71 -1.36 9.13 0.80
N THR A 72 -2.11 8.39 1.61
CA THR A 72 -1.62 7.79 2.85
C THR A 72 -1.37 6.32 2.58
N VAL A 73 -0.23 5.81 3.05
CA VAL A 73 0.13 4.41 2.88
C VAL A 73 0.42 3.81 4.24
N TYR A 74 -0.20 2.65 4.51
CA TYR A 74 0.12 1.85 5.69
C TYR A 74 0.99 0.69 5.24
N TYR A 75 2.12 0.49 5.92
CA TYR A 75 3.02 -0.58 5.55
C TYR A 75 3.77 -1.09 6.77
N THR A 76 4.40 -2.25 6.61
CA THR A 76 5.25 -2.81 7.65
C THR A 76 6.41 -3.54 6.99
N TYR A 77 7.39 -3.96 7.79
CA TYR A 77 8.51 -4.73 7.29
C TYR A 77 8.28 -6.21 7.61
N LEU A 78 8.46 -7.07 6.60
CA LEU A 78 8.37 -8.52 6.83
C LEU A 78 9.71 -9.09 7.22
N LYS A 79 10.77 -8.61 6.60
CA LYS A 79 12.14 -8.96 6.92
C LYS A 79 12.92 -7.66 6.92
N GLU A 80 14.23 -7.76 6.98
CA GLU A 80 15.04 -6.57 7.16
C GLU A 80 14.68 -5.43 6.20
N LYS A 81 14.38 -5.75 4.94
CA LYS A 81 14.16 -4.72 3.94
C LYS A 81 12.90 -4.90 3.13
N ASP A 82 12.20 -6.01 3.30
CA ASP A 82 10.99 -6.27 2.52
C ASP A 82 9.83 -5.47 3.09
N ILE A 83 9.19 -4.69 2.24
CA ILE A 83 8.13 -3.77 2.63
C ILE A 83 6.79 -4.35 2.20
N LEU A 84 5.95 -4.68 3.17
CA LEU A 84 4.60 -5.14 2.89
C LEU A 84 3.67 -3.93 2.87
N LEU A 85 3.12 -3.62 1.71
CA LEU A 85 2.15 -2.54 1.57
C LEU A 85 0.79 -3.07 2.03
N ILE A 86 0.34 -2.58 3.19
CA ILE A 86 -0.92 -3.07 3.78
C ILE A 86 -2.09 -2.47 3.05
N THR A 87 -2.12 -1.15 2.91
CA THR A 87 -3.17 -0.47 2.16
C THR A 87 -2.72 0.95 1.85
N ALA A 88 -3.45 1.59 0.94
CA ALA A 88 -3.20 2.98 0.59
C ALA A 88 -4.53 3.63 0.25
N PHE A 89 -4.70 4.90 0.58
CA PHE A 89 -5.94 5.59 0.31
C PHE A 89 -5.68 7.10 0.19
N TYR A 90 -6.60 7.76 -0.49
CA TYR A 90 -6.52 9.21 -0.60
C TYR A 90 -6.92 9.85 0.71
N GLN A 91 -6.17 10.88 1.10
CA GLN A 91 -6.43 11.59 2.34
C GLN A 91 -7.40 12.74 2.09
N GLY A 92 -8.23 13.03 3.10
CA GLY A 92 -8.99 14.27 3.11
C GLY A 92 -10.37 14.16 2.52
N GLY A 93 -10.79 15.19 1.82
CA GLY A 93 -12.16 15.44 1.47
C GLY A 93 -12.93 14.35 0.75
N GLN A 94 -12.25 13.42 0.15
CA GLN A 94 -12.96 12.36 -0.56
C GLN A 94 -13.73 11.44 0.36
N TYR A 95 -13.57 11.60 1.65
CA TYR A 95 -14.33 10.79 2.62
C TYR A 95 -15.64 11.44 3.03
N GLU A 96 -15.92 12.56 2.51
CA GLU A 96 -17.11 13.28 2.88
C GLU A 96 -18.31 12.86 2.10
#